data_5734b56cc78727e44fd561703691d568
#
_entry.id   5734b56cc78727e44fd561703691d568
#
_cell.length_a   1.000
_cell.length_b   1.000
_cell.length_c   1.000
_cell.angle_alpha   90.00
_cell.angle_beta   90.00
_cell.angle_gamma   90.00
#
_symmetry.space_group_name_H-M   'P 1'
#
loop_
_entity.id
_entity.type
_entity.pdbx_description
1 polymer ?
#
loop_
_entity_poly.entity_id
_entity_poly.type
_entity_poly.pdbx_seq_one_letter_code
_entity_poly.pdbx_strand_id
1 'polypeptide(L)'
;MEVRYEDILLRDMKESDIEDYVRWFTKETEWGDWDAPWEGHFESDEESERKGWTEYFESVKELPEDVTRWKFEIESNGVHIGWVSFYTDLEWMENKEEIPAIGIDIPEETYRKNGVGTKALKSFMEYLKERDYKTIYTQTWSGNYPMLRVAEKLGFKEIARKKDYREVNGKKYDALTFRVDF
;
A
#
# COMPACT_ATOMS: atom_id res chain seq x y z
N MET A 1 2.80 1.47 17.78
CA MET A 1 1.32 1.55 17.61
C MET A 1 0.79 0.29 17.00
N GLU A 2 -0.44 -0.12 17.37
CA GLU A 2 -1.12 -1.29 16.80
C GLU A 2 -2.60 -0.97 16.57
N VAL A 3 -3.13 -1.42 15.42
CA VAL A 3 -4.56 -1.35 15.07
C VAL A 3 -5.02 -2.74 14.67
N ARG A 4 -6.01 -3.32 15.37
CA ARG A 4 -6.52 -4.67 15.12
C ARG A 4 -7.87 -4.66 14.44
N TYR A 5 -8.01 -5.50 13.42
CA TYR A 5 -9.26 -5.74 12.74
C TYR A 5 -9.37 -7.22 12.35
N GLU A 6 -10.25 -7.95 13.04
CA GLU A 6 -10.40 -9.40 12.89
C GLU A 6 -9.05 -10.15 13.09
N ASP A 7 -8.58 -10.86 12.07
CA ASP A 7 -7.33 -11.62 12.01
C ASP A 7 -6.13 -10.81 11.47
N ILE A 8 -6.32 -9.50 11.24
CA ILE A 8 -5.30 -8.59 10.76
C ILE A 8 -4.83 -7.67 11.88
N LEU A 9 -3.52 -7.51 11.98
CA LEU A 9 -2.87 -6.50 12.80
C LEU A 9 -2.11 -5.54 11.90
N LEU A 10 -2.46 -4.26 11.94
CA LEU A 10 -1.62 -3.18 11.43
C LEU A 10 -0.73 -2.72 12.58
N ARG A 11 0.57 -2.64 12.35
CA ARG A 11 1.54 -2.27 13.39
C ARG A 11 2.69 -1.44 12.88
N ASP A 12 3.36 -0.74 13.78
CA ASP A 12 4.64 -0.12 13.46
C ASP A 12 5.66 -1.19 13.05
N MET A 13 6.64 -0.79 12.22
CA MET A 13 7.73 -1.65 11.77
C MET A 13 8.55 -2.18 12.94
N LYS A 14 8.95 -3.43 12.86
CA LYS A 14 9.94 -4.09 13.75
C LYS A 14 11.27 -4.26 13.01
N GLU A 15 12.36 -4.32 13.75
CA GLU A 15 13.69 -4.58 13.16
C GLU A 15 13.72 -5.89 12.35
N SER A 16 12.99 -6.92 12.81
CA SER A 16 12.86 -8.20 12.11
C SER A 16 12.25 -8.10 10.70
N ASP A 17 11.47 -7.05 10.42
CA ASP A 17 10.80 -6.88 9.14
C ASP A 17 11.77 -6.46 8.02
N ILE A 18 12.95 -5.96 8.38
CA ILE A 18 13.99 -5.54 7.43
C ILE A 18 14.34 -6.68 6.47
N GLU A 19 14.50 -7.91 6.98
CA GLU A 19 14.87 -9.05 6.15
C GLU A 19 13.73 -9.50 5.21
N ASP A 20 12.46 -9.27 5.60
CA ASP A 20 11.32 -9.48 4.70
C ASP A 20 11.37 -8.49 3.54
N TYR A 21 11.63 -7.21 3.81
CA TYR A 21 11.78 -6.20 2.77
C TYR A 21 12.96 -6.51 1.84
N VAL A 22 14.12 -6.88 2.38
CA VAL A 22 15.28 -7.30 1.57
C VAL A 22 14.87 -8.44 0.63
N ARG A 23 14.19 -9.46 1.12
CA ARG A 23 13.71 -10.59 0.35
C ARG A 23 12.72 -10.16 -0.75
N TRP A 24 11.75 -9.33 -0.40
CA TRP A 24 10.70 -8.88 -1.32
C TRP A 24 11.20 -7.95 -2.43
N PHE A 25 12.22 -7.15 -2.17
CA PHE A 25 12.78 -6.23 -3.15
C PHE A 25 13.95 -6.79 -3.96
N THR A 26 14.45 -7.99 -3.61
CA THR A 26 15.61 -8.60 -4.31
C THR A 26 15.34 -9.99 -4.89
N LYS A 27 14.47 -10.78 -4.26
CA LYS A 27 14.24 -12.19 -4.64
C LYS A 27 12.80 -12.49 -5.02
N GLU A 28 11.86 -12.01 -4.26
CA GLU A 28 10.43 -12.31 -4.40
C GLU A 28 9.68 -11.09 -4.95
N THR A 29 10.08 -10.63 -6.12
CA THR A 29 9.68 -9.34 -6.71
C THR A 29 8.37 -9.38 -7.51
N GLU A 30 7.70 -10.54 -7.62
CA GLU A 30 6.48 -10.74 -8.45
C GLU A 30 5.32 -9.82 -8.02
N TRP A 31 5.27 -9.40 -6.76
CA TRP A 31 4.25 -8.47 -6.28
C TRP A 31 4.27 -7.12 -7.02
N GLY A 32 5.44 -6.67 -7.49
CA GLY A 32 5.61 -5.46 -8.28
C GLY A 32 4.87 -5.50 -9.62
N ASP A 33 4.58 -6.68 -10.17
CA ASP A 33 3.77 -6.83 -11.38
C ASP A 33 2.32 -6.38 -11.20
N TRP A 34 1.86 -6.27 -9.97
CA TRP A 34 0.53 -5.75 -9.62
C TRP A 34 0.55 -4.26 -9.30
N ASP A 35 1.62 -3.78 -8.67
CA ASP A 35 1.76 -2.37 -8.30
C ASP A 35 2.11 -1.51 -9.52
N ALA A 36 3.33 -1.60 -10.02
CA ALA A 36 3.85 -0.76 -11.09
C ALA A 36 4.61 -1.58 -12.16
N PRO A 37 3.94 -2.47 -12.93
CA PRO A 37 4.61 -3.39 -13.85
C PRO A 37 5.34 -2.69 -15.01
N TRP A 38 5.13 -1.40 -15.22
CA TRP A 38 5.86 -0.59 -16.21
C TRP A 38 7.23 -0.10 -15.72
N GLU A 39 7.53 -0.21 -14.43
CA GLU A 39 8.82 0.19 -13.86
C GLU A 39 9.88 -0.91 -14.00
N GLY A 40 9.46 -2.12 -14.37
CA GLY A 40 10.33 -3.29 -14.46
C GLY A 40 10.59 -3.94 -13.12
N HIS A 41 11.45 -4.95 -13.12
CA HIS A 41 11.84 -5.61 -11.88
C HIS A 41 12.82 -4.74 -11.09
N PHE A 42 12.75 -4.85 -9.77
CA PHE A 42 13.67 -4.15 -8.88
C PHE A 42 15.12 -4.63 -9.15
N GLU A 43 16.00 -3.69 -9.52
CA GLU A 43 17.42 -3.94 -9.75
C GLU A 43 18.26 -3.57 -8.52
N SER A 44 17.79 -3.90 -7.33
CA SER A 44 18.47 -3.58 -6.08
C SER A 44 19.21 -4.80 -5.54
N ASP A 45 20.32 -4.56 -4.87
CA ASP A 45 21.07 -5.60 -4.16
C ASP A 45 20.68 -5.65 -2.67
N GLU A 46 20.91 -6.81 -2.04
CA GLU A 46 20.53 -7.04 -0.65
C GLU A 46 21.18 -6.06 0.34
N GLU A 47 22.39 -5.61 0.09
CA GLU A 47 23.12 -4.69 0.99
C GLU A 47 22.49 -3.29 0.96
N SER A 48 22.19 -2.81 -0.25
CA SER A 48 21.52 -1.52 -0.45
C SER A 48 20.12 -1.51 0.16
N GLU A 49 19.34 -2.57 -0.08
CA GLU A 49 17.99 -2.69 0.53
C GLU A 49 18.06 -2.75 2.06
N ARG A 50 18.92 -3.59 2.62
CA ARG A 50 19.07 -3.70 4.07
C ARG A 50 19.47 -2.37 4.70
N LYS A 51 20.38 -1.64 4.07
CA LYS A 51 20.77 -0.31 4.54
C LYS A 51 19.59 0.65 4.52
N GLY A 52 18.87 0.76 3.41
CA GLY A 52 17.73 1.66 3.27
C GLY A 52 16.62 1.36 4.28
N TRP A 53 16.26 0.08 4.43
CA TRP A 53 15.21 -0.32 5.38
C TRP A 53 15.64 -0.18 6.84
N THR A 54 16.95 -0.33 7.15
CA THR A 54 17.49 -0.03 8.47
C THR A 54 17.38 1.47 8.77
N GLU A 55 17.78 2.33 7.83
CA GLU A 55 17.65 3.79 7.98
C GLU A 55 16.18 4.21 8.16
N TYR A 56 15.26 3.60 7.39
CA TYR A 56 13.83 3.82 7.56
C TYR A 56 13.34 3.38 8.94
N PHE A 57 13.65 2.16 9.37
CA PHE A 57 13.28 1.65 10.70
C PHE A 57 13.78 2.59 11.81
N GLU A 58 15.04 3.02 11.78
CA GLU A 58 15.60 3.96 12.75
C GLU A 58 14.83 5.28 12.79
N SER A 59 14.29 5.73 11.66
CA SER A 59 13.50 6.98 11.56
C SER A 59 12.10 6.87 12.14
N VAL A 60 11.53 5.67 12.24
CA VAL A 60 10.13 5.46 12.66
C VAL A 60 9.95 4.71 13.98
N LYS A 61 10.97 4.02 14.48
CA LYS A 61 10.88 3.14 15.67
C LYS A 61 10.42 3.82 16.96
N GLU A 62 10.62 5.14 17.07
CA GLU A 62 10.29 5.93 18.28
C GLU A 62 9.26 7.03 18.01
N LEU A 63 8.42 6.86 16.95
CA LEU A 63 7.38 7.84 16.68
C LEU A 63 6.36 7.90 17.83
N PRO A 64 6.05 9.10 18.35
CA PRO A 64 5.02 9.29 19.37
C PRO A 64 3.65 8.77 18.93
N GLU A 65 2.80 8.36 19.87
CA GLU A 65 1.48 7.78 19.55
C GLU A 65 0.51 8.77 18.89
N ASP A 66 0.65 10.06 19.15
CA ASP A 66 -0.16 11.13 18.58
C ASP A 66 0.24 11.48 17.13
N VAL A 67 1.41 11.04 16.68
CA VAL A 67 1.83 11.22 15.28
C VAL A 67 1.08 10.25 14.37
N THR A 68 0.43 10.78 13.34
CA THR A 68 -0.25 9.95 12.34
C THR A 68 0.75 9.09 11.58
N ARG A 69 0.52 7.77 11.57
CA ARG A 69 1.32 6.83 10.77
C ARG A 69 0.89 6.93 9.33
N TRP A 70 1.82 7.21 8.45
CA TRP A 70 1.59 7.17 7.01
C TRP A 70 1.77 5.75 6.42
N LYS A 71 2.35 4.83 7.20
CA LYS A 71 2.57 3.44 6.85
C LYS A 71 2.40 2.54 8.07
N PHE A 72 1.79 1.37 7.84
CA PHE A 72 1.78 0.26 8.78
C PHE A 72 2.19 -1.03 8.09
N GLU A 73 2.88 -1.89 8.83
CA GLU A 73 3.10 -3.27 8.44
C GLU A 73 1.82 -4.08 8.68
N ILE A 74 1.54 -5.02 7.79
CA ILE A 74 0.42 -5.95 7.91
C ILE A 74 0.92 -7.25 8.48
N GLU A 75 0.36 -7.66 9.63
CA GLU A 75 0.61 -8.97 10.22
C GLU A 75 -0.68 -9.80 10.21
N SER A 76 -0.62 -11.04 9.74
CA SER A 76 -1.73 -12.00 9.76
C SER A 76 -1.25 -13.31 10.39
N ASN A 77 -1.93 -13.75 11.46
CA ASN A 77 -1.54 -14.94 12.22
C ASN A 77 -0.09 -14.93 12.71
N GLY A 78 0.45 -13.78 13.08
CA GLY A 78 1.82 -13.62 13.55
C GLY A 78 2.89 -13.59 12.46
N VAL A 79 2.49 -13.54 11.18
CA VAL A 79 3.40 -13.44 10.04
C VAL A 79 3.30 -12.06 9.43
N HIS A 80 4.43 -11.38 9.22
CA HIS A 80 4.52 -10.15 8.45
C HIS A 80 4.33 -10.47 6.96
N ILE A 81 3.37 -9.81 6.30
CA ILE A 81 2.93 -10.19 4.95
C ILE A 81 2.95 -9.05 3.93
N GLY A 82 3.22 -7.82 4.36
CA GLY A 82 3.19 -6.64 3.51
C GLY A 82 2.87 -5.38 4.29
N TRP A 83 2.42 -4.35 3.61
CA TRP A 83 2.13 -3.05 4.23
C TRP A 83 0.94 -2.34 3.61
N VAL A 84 0.40 -1.37 4.37
CA VAL A 84 -0.49 -0.31 3.88
C VAL A 84 0.21 1.02 4.05
N SER A 85 -0.04 1.95 3.14
CA SER A 85 0.51 3.31 3.24
C SER A 85 -0.45 4.35 2.69
N PHE A 86 -0.23 5.62 3.04
CA PHE A 86 -0.85 6.73 2.33
C PHE A 86 0.21 7.71 1.81
N TYR A 87 -0.16 8.44 0.77
CA TYR A 87 0.60 9.51 0.14
C TYR A 87 -0.36 10.63 -0.29
N THR A 88 0.15 11.83 -0.51
CA THR A 88 -0.66 12.98 -0.95
C THR A 88 -0.27 13.48 -2.33
N ASP A 89 0.90 13.09 -2.83
CA ASP A 89 1.35 13.42 -4.18
C ASP A 89 0.75 12.44 -5.19
N LEU A 90 -0.28 12.89 -5.90
CA LEU A 90 -0.98 12.07 -6.91
C LEU A 90 -0.30 12.21 -8.26
N GLU A 91 0.02 11.09 -8.88
CA GLU A 91 0.88 11.00 -10.06
C GLU A 91 0.44 11.85 -11.27
N TRP A 92 -0.87 12.01 -11.50
CA TRP A 92 -1.40 12.62 -12.73
C TRP A 92 -2.60 13.55 -12.53
N MET A 93 -2.89 13.89 -11.29
CA MET A 93 -3.91 14.90 -10.96
C MET A 93 -3.49 15.75 -9.77
N GLU A 94 -3.93 17.01 -9.75
CA GLU A 94 -3.68 17.89 -8.62
C GLU A 94 -4.44 17.43 -7.37
N ASN A 95 -3.78 17.50 -6.23
CA ASN A 95 -4.33 17.24 -4.92
C ASN A 95 -4.08 18.43 -3.99
N LYS A 96 -4.73 19.56 -4.29
CA LYS A 96 -4.55 20.83 -3.55
C LYS A 96 -4.95 20.76 -2.09
N GLU A 97 -5.85 19.85 -1.75
CA GLU A 97 -6.36 19.64 -0.39
C GLU A 97 -5.53 18.61 0.39
N GLU A 98 -4.46 18.08 -0.20
CA GLU A 98 -3.60 17.06 0.38
C GLU A 98 -4.38 15.85 0.95
N ILE A 99 -5.47 15.47 0.27
CA ILE A 99 -6.28 14.30 0.62
C ILE A 99 -5.41 13.04 0.52
N PRO A 100 -5.34 12.20 1.55
CA PRO A 100 -4.53 10.99 1.50
C PRO A 100 -5.05 10.00 0.48
N ALA A 101 -4.16 9.49 -0.36
CA ALA A 101 -4.40 8.33 -1.20
C ALA A 101 -3.77 7.11 -0.54
N ILE A 102 -4.54 6.05 -0.33
CA ILE A 102 -4.08 4.83 0.31
C ILE A 102 -3.71 3.76 -0.70
N GLY A 103 -2.65 3.01 -0.40
CA GLY A 103 -2.18 1.85 -1.13
C GLY A 103 -1.94 0.65 -0.23
N ILE A 104 -1.77 -0.52 -0.85
CA ILE A 104 -1.49 -1.78 -0.17
C ILE A 104 -0.64 -2.67 -1.06
N ASP A 105 0.39 -3.27 -0.46
CA ASP A 105 1.19 -4.32 -1.07
C ASP A 105 1.23 -5.55 -0.18
N ILE A 106 1.00 -6.71 -0.77
CA ILE A 106 1.09 -8.02 -0.09
C ILE A 106 2.05 -8.88 -0.89
N PRO A 107 3.38 -8.79 -0.64
CA PRO A 107 4.37 -9.63 -1.29
C PRO A 107 4.15 -11.12 -1.03
N GLU A 108 3.69 -11.49 0.15
CA GLU A 108 3.41 -12.89 0.52
C GLU A 108 2.23 -13.47 -0.28
N GLU A 109 2.53 -14.18 -1.37
CA GLU A 109 1.54 -14.68 -2.33
C GLU A 109 0.45 -15.55 -1.66
N THR A 110 0.83 -16.40 -0.71
CA THR A 110 -0.08 -17.33 -0.03
C THR A 110 -1.18 -16.64 0.77
N TYR A 111 -0.99 -15.38 1.13
CA TYR A 111 -1.98 -14.57 1.86
C TYR A 111 -2.91 -13.78 0.93
N ARG A 112 -2.61 -13.70 -0.36
CA ARG A 112 -3.47 -13.02 -1.34
C ARG A 112 -4.78 -13.82 -1.57
N LYS A 113 -5.81 -13.13 -2.06
CA LYS A 113 -7.13 -13.70 -2.44
C LYS A 113 -8.02 -14.18 -1.29
N ASN A 114 -7.58 -14.09 -0.04
CA ASN A 114 -8.32 -14.52 1.16
C ASN A 114 -9.04 -13.35 1.89
N GLY A 115 -9.22 -12.20 1.23
CA GLY A 115 -9.86 -11.03 1.81
C GLY A 115 -8.93 -10.17 2.70
N VAL A 116 -7.69 -10.59 2.91
CA VAL A 116 -6.69 -9.90 3.75
C VAL A 116 -6.50 -8.45 3.32
N GLY A 117 -6.31 -8.18 2.03
CA GLY A 117 -6.14 -6.82 1.52
C GLY A 117 -7.35 -5.92 1.80
N THR A 118 -8.57 -6.45 1.68
CA THR A 118 -9.80 -5.70 2.01
C THR A 118 -9.87 -5.37 3.49
N LYS A 119 -9.54 -6.33 4.37
CA LYS A 119 -9.52 -6.12 5.83
C LYS A 119 -8.45 -5.12 6.24
N ALA A 120 -7.24 -5.24 5.70
CA ALA A 120 -6.12 -4.35 6.01
C ALA A 120 -6.42 -2.91 5.59
N LEU A 121 -6.87 -2.68 4.36
CA LEU A 121 -7.26 -1.34 3.92
C LEU A 121 -8.45 -0.78 4.70
N LYS A 122 -9.45 -1.62 5.04
CA LYS A 122 -10.57 -1.18 5.88
C LYS A 122 -10.09 -0.72 7.25
N SER A 123 -9.21 -1.49 7.89
CA SER A 123 -8.61 -1.12 9.18
C SER A 123 -7.83 0.20 9.08
N PHE A 124 -7.08 0.39 8.00
CA PHE A 124 -6.33 1.62 7.77
C PHE A 124 -7.25 2.83 7.52
N MET A 125 -8.35 2.63 6.78
CA MET A 125 -9.36 3.67 6.57
C MET A 125 -10.02 4.09 7.91
N GLU A 126 -10.35 3.14 8.78
CA GLU A 126 -10.90 3.42 10.11
C GLU A 126 -9.90 4.21 10.97
N TYR A 127 -8.62 3.82 10.96
CA TYR A 127 -7.55 4.56 11.61
C TYR A 127 -7.43 6.01 11.12
N LEU A 128 -7.48 6.24 9.81
CA LEU A 128 -7.43 7.60 9.25
C LEU A 128 -8.68 8.41 9.59
N LYS A 129 -9.85 7.78 9.59
CA LYS A 129 -11.10 8.40 10.03
C LYS A 129 -11.05 8.88 11.48
N GLU A 130 -10.48 8.09 12.39
CA GLU A 130 -10.28 8.46 13.80
C GLU A 130 -9.30 9.65 13.96
N ARG A 131 -8.49 9.93 12.93
CA ARG A 131 -7.59 11.09 12.85
C ARG A 131 -8.17 12.25 12.04
N ASP A 132 -9.51 12.32 11.95
CA ASP A 132 -10.28 13.39 11.33
C ASP A 132 -10.16 13.52 9.80
N TYR A 133 -9.57 12.56 9.11
CA TYR A 133 -9.67 12.50 7.66
C TYR A 133 -11.12 12.18 7.25
N LYS A 134 -11.69 13.00 6.35
CA LYS A 134 -13.09 12.89 5.91
C LYS A 134 -13.23 12.26 4.54
N THR A 135 -12.17 12.29 3.78
CA THR A 135 -12.09 11.81 2.40
C THR A 135 -10.78 11.07 2.22
N ILE A 136 -10.82 9.97 1.48
CA ILE A 136 -9.65 9.19 1.11
C ILE A 136 -9.70 8.88 -0.39
N TYR A 137 -8.53 8.94 -1.04
CA TYR A 137 -8.33 8.47 -2.41
C TYR A 137 -7.65 7.10 -2.43
N THR A 138 -7.71 6.44 -3.56
CA THR A 138 -6.79 5.39 -3.96
C THR A 138 -6.54 5.48 -5.46
N GLN A 139 -5.30 5.21 -5.90
CA GLN A 139 -4.93 5.18 -7.30
C GLN A 139 -4.52 3.77 -7.70
N THR A 140 -4.83 3.38 -8.91
CA THR A 140 -4.38 2.12 -9.50
C THR A 140 -4.51 2.18 -11.03
N TRP A 141 -4.10 1.12 -11.70
CA TRP A 141 -4.25 0.98 -13.15
C TRP A 141 -5.32 -0.05 -13.51
N SER A 142 -5.87 0.06 -14.71
CA SER A 142 -7.01 -0.77 -15.13
C SER A 142 -6.71 -2.25 -15.30
N GLY A 143 -5.45 -2.67 -15.18
CA GLY A 143 -5.02 -4.07 -15.17
C GLY A 143 -4.87 -4.67 -13.77
N ASN A 144 -4.88 -3.86 -12.70
CA ASN A 144 -4.81 -4.34 -11.33
C ASN A 144 -6.19 -4.79 -10.82
N TYR A 145 -6.68 -5.88 -11.38
CA TYR A 145 -8.00 -6.42 -11.00
C TYR A 145 -8.18 -6.72 -9.51
N PRO A 146 -7.16 -7.21 -8.77
CA PRO A 146 -7.26 -7.35 -7.32
C PRO A 146 -7.59 -6.04 -6.62
N MET A 147 -6.87 -4.96 -6.93
CA MET A 147 -7.09 -3.65 -6.30
C MET A 147 -8.44 -3.03 -6.70
N LEU A 148 -8.85 -3.18 -7.96
CA LEU A 148 -10.18 -2.72 -8.41
C LEU A 148 -11.32 -3.38 -7.60
N ARG A 149 -11.22 -4.69 -7.32
CA ARG A 149 -12.20 -5.40 -6.49
C ARG A 149 -12.18 -4.95 -5.03
N VAL A 150 -11.01 -4.63 -4.50
CA VAL A 150 -10.88 -4.12 -3.13
C VAL A 150 -11.50 -2.72 -3.04
N ALA A 151 -11.20 -1.85 -3.99
CA ALA A 151 -11.78 -0.50 -4.04
C ALA A 151 -13.32 -0.55 -4.12
N GLU A 152 -13.88 -1.41 -4.97
CA GLU A 152 -15.34 -1.61 -5.07
C GLU A 152 -15.95 -2.07 -3.74
N LYS A 153 -15.36 -3.10 -3.08
CA LYS A 153 -15.85 -3.63 -1.81
C LYS A 153 -15.80 -2.61 -0.67
N LEU A 154 -14.84 -1.70 -0.69
CA LEU A 154 -14.67 -0.65 0.30
C LEU A 154 -15.48 0.62 -0.02
N GLY A 155 -16.27 0.60 -1.10
CA GLY A 155 -17.17 1.69 -1.45
C GLY A 155 -16.55 2.87 -2.19
N PHE A 156 -15.30 2.73 -2.63
CA PHE A 156 -14.65 3.73 -3.46
C PHE A 156 -15.39 3.93 -4.79
N LYS A 157 -15.47 5.18 -5.25
CA LYS A 157 -16.06 5.57 -6.52
C LYS A 157 -14.98 6.16 -7.43
N GLU A 158 -14.94 5.72 -8.68
CA GLU A 158 -14.06 6.31 -9.69
C GLU A 158 -14.42 7.79 -9.89
N ILE A 159 -13.43 8.66 -9.77
CA ILE A 159 -13.58 10.11 -9.95
C ILE A 159 -12.77 10.65 -11.12
N ALA A 160 -11.71 9.92 -11.51
CA ALA A 160 -10.87 10.33 -12.62
C ALA A 160 -10.24 9.12 -13.31
N ARG A 161 -10.06 9.26 -14.63
CA ARG A 161 -9.47 8.24 -15.50
C ARG A 161 -8.60 8.91 -16.56
N LYS A 162 -7.34 8.51 -16.65
CA LYS A 162 -6.45 8.91 -17.74
C LYS A 162 -6.22 7.72 -18.65
N LYS A 163 -6.83 7.78 -19.84
CA LYS A 163 -6.79 6.68 -20.81
C LYS A 163 -5.39 6.46 -21.38
N ASP A 164 -5.08 5.20 -21.65
CA ASP A 164 -3.82 4.78 -22.31
C ASP A 164 -2.55 5.34 -21.65
N TYR A 165 -2.59 5.51 -20.32
CA TYR A 165 -1.53 6.19 -19.57
C TYR A 165 -0.32 5.31 -19.31
N ARG A 166 -0.52 4.00 -19.19
CA ARG A 166 0.54 3.01 -18.95
C ARG A 166 0.56 1.96 -20.05
N GLU A 167 1.74 1.46 -20.36
CA GLU A 167 1.90 0.34 -21.27
C GLU A 167 2.59 -0.83 -20.56
N VAL A 168 1.96 -2.01 -20.62
CA VAL A 168 2.47 -3.24 -20.02
C VAL A 168 2.42 -4.33 -21.09
N ASN A 169 3.55 -4.90 -21.43
CA ASN A 169 3.68 -5.95 -22.46
C ASN A 169 3.00 -5.57 -23.79
N GLY A 170 3.19 -4.33 -24.25
CA GLY A 170 2.62 -3.82 -25.51
C GLY A 170 1.11 -3.52 -25.47
N LYS A 171 0.46 -3.65 -24.31
CA LYS A 171 -0.94 -3.31 -24.11
C LYS A 171 -1.07 -2.06 -23.25
N LYS A 172 -1.95 -1.16 -23.71
CA LYS A 172 -2.23 0.10 -22.99
C LYS A 172 -3.30 -0.09 -21.93
N TYR A 173 -3.09 0.59 -20.81
CA TYR A 173 -3.97 0.59 -19.65
C TYR A 173 -4.22 2.01 -19.16
N ASP A 174 -5.38 2.20 -18.53
CA ASP A 174 -5.77 3.48 -17.95
C ASP A 174 -5.21 3.61 -16.54
N ALA A 175 -4.86 4.84 -16.14
CA ALA A 175 -4.68 5.19 -14.74
C ALA A 175 -6.01 5.66 -14.15
N LEU A 176 -6.31 5.23 -12.93
CA LEU A 176 -7.59 5.42 -12.27
C LEU A 176 -7.40 6.05 -10.90
N THR A 177 -8.25 7.02 -10.56
CA THR A 177 -8.35 7.53 -9.18
C THR A 177 -9.76 7.31 -8.67
N PHE A 178 -9.83 6.78 -7.47
CA PHE A 178 -11.07 6.52 -6.76
C PHE A 178 -11.13 7.36 -5.48
N ARG A 179 -12.34 7.65 -5.01
CA ARG A 179 -12.63 8.42 -3.80
C ARG A 179 -13.66 7.71 -2.94
N VAL A 180 -13.49 7.82 -1.63
CA VAL A 180 -14.50 7.50 -0.63
C VAL A 180 -14.59 8.64 0.39
N ASP A 181 -15.80 8.97 0.82
CA ASP A 181 -16.09 9.92 1.89
C ASP A 181 -16.66 9.15 3.09
N PHE A 182 -16.31 9.55 4.34
CA PHE A 182 -16.75 8.92 5.59
C PHE A 182 -17.97 9.59 6.20
#